data_e25929fd8f6c577c84dc5097ef7d8f48
#
_entry.id   e25929fd8f6c577c84dc5097ef7d8f48
#
_cell.length_a   1.000
_cell.length_b   1.000
_cell.length_c   1.000
_cell.angle_alpha   90.00
_cell.angle_beta   90.00
_cell.angle_gamma   90.00
#
_symmetry.space_group_name_H-M   'P 1'
#
loop_
_entity.id
_entity.type
_entity.pdbx_description
1 polymer ?
#
loop_
_entity_poly.entity_id
_entity_poly.type
_entity_poly.pdbx_seq_one_letter_code
_entity_poly.pdbx_strand_id
1 'polypeptide(L)'
;MSGQTRTILVVDDEAPLRRVLERSFARDGYRVLSVASAEEAYALLGREQPDALLLDIHLPTMSGLSLYLAIKARWPELQGRVAIMTGDAEAEEVGAWLERNPCALIRKPFDLAQVTTWVASVLRWQREQLGNG
;
A
#
# COMPACT_ATOMS: atom_id res chain seq x y z
N MET A 1 8.96 25.24 -1.88
CA MET A 1 9.80 24.21 -2.23
C MET A 1 9.41 22.90 -1.63
N SER A 2 9.11 22.07 -2.41
CA SER A 2 8.64 20.81 -1.90
C SER A 2 9.76 19.81 -1.85
N GLY A 3 10.78 20.04 -1.28
CA GLY A 3 11.89 19.15 -1.33
C GLY A 3 11.65 17.76 -0.81
N GLN A 4 10.47 17.48 -0.27
CA GLN A 4 10.23 16.17 0.34
C GLN A 4 9.83 15.13 -0.68
N THR A 5 10.59 14.06 -0.75
CA THR A 5 10.28 12.92 -1.58
C THR A 5 9.25 12.05 -0.88
N ARG A 6 8.19 11.70 -1.58
CA ARG A 6 7.18 10.80 -1.05
C ARG A 6 7.66 9.36 -1.11
N THR A 7 7.27 8.58 -0.14
CA THR A 7 7.71 7.19 0.01
C THR A 7 6.54 6.25 -0.13
N ILE A 8 6.71 5.22 -0.96
CA ILE A 8 5.72 4.17 -1.18
C ILE A 8 6.28 2.86 -0.65
N LEU A 9 5.49 2.14 0.15
CA LEU A 9 5.87 0.81 0.61
C LEU A 9 5.07 -0.23 -0.16
N VAL A 10 5.76 -1.20 -0.75
CA VAL A 10 5.14 -2.32 -1.46
C VAL A 10 5.42 -3.59 -0.68
N VAL A 11 4.37 -4.31 -0.31
CA VAL A 11 4.48 -5.58 0.42
C VAL A 11 3.87 -6.68 -0.45
N ASP A 12 4.73 -7.50 -1.04
CA ASP A 12 4.32 -8.54 -1.98
C ASP A 12 5.43 -9.57 -2.06
N ASP A 13 5.09 -10.85 -1.98
CA ASP A 13 6.12 -11.89 -2.00
C ASP A 13 6.61 -12.23 -3.40
N GLU A 14 5.98 -11.68 -4.45
CA GLU A 14 6.41 -11.90 -5.83
C GLU A 14 7.46 -10.88 -6.22
N ALA A 15 8.72 -11.31 -6.27
CA ALA A 15 9.82 -10.40 -6.58
C ALA A 15 9.67 -9.70 -7.94
N PRO A 16 9.22 -10.39 -9.01
CA PRO A 16 9.06 -9.69 -10.28
C PRO A 16 8.04 -8.54 -10.20
N LEU A 17 6.96 -8.72 -9.47
CA LEU A 17 5.96 -7.68 -9.33
C LEU A 17 6.53 -6.50 -8.52
N ARG A 18 7.26 -6.79 -7.44
CA ARG A 18 7.90 -5.72 -6.69
C ARG A 18 8.82 -4.89 -7.58
N ARG A 19 9.61 -5.55 -8.45
CA ARG A 19 10.52 -4.83 -9.34
C ARG A 19 9.79 -3.93 -10.32
N VAL A 20 8.67 -4.41 -10.86
CA VAL A 20 7.86 -3.60 -11.77
C VAL A 20 7.34 -2.36 -11.07
N LEU A 21 6.80 -2.53 -9.88
CA LEU A 21 6.26 -1.41 -9.12
C LEU A 21 7.36 -0.45 -8.67
N GLU A 22 8.51 -0.98 -8.24
CA GLU A 22 9.65 -0.15 -7.86
C GLU A 22 10.09 0.76 -9.00
N ARG A 23 10.21 0.19 -10.20
CA ARG A 23 10.63 0.97 -11.36
C ARG A 23 9.60 2.02 -11.74
N SER A 24 8.33 1.63 -11.71
CA SER A 24 7.26 2.55 -12.06
C SER A 24 7.21 3.74 -11.13
N PHE A 25 7.24 3.49 -9.82
CA PHE A 25 7.18 4.58 -8.85
C PHE A 25 8.45 5.41 -8.83
N ALA A 26 9.61 4.78 -9.00
CA ALA A 26 10.88 5.52 -9.07
C ALA A 26 10.88 6.48 -10.26
N ARG A 27 10.32 6.03 -11.38
CA ARG A 27 10.20 6.89 -12.57
C ARG A 27 9.35 8.11 -12.29
N ASP A 28 8.33 7.97 -11.44
CA ASP A 28 7.47 9.06 -11.06
C ASP A 28 8.05 9.94 -9.95
N GLY A 29 9.27 9.64 -9.51
CA GLY A 29 9.96 10.45 -8.52
C GLY A 29 9.75 10.05 -7.08
N TYR A 30 9.12 8.91 -6.81
CA TYR A 30 8.90 8.44 -5.45
C TYR A 30 10.08 7.62 -4.94
N ARG A 31 10.26 7.64 -3.63
CA ARG A 31 11.16 6.71 -2.97
C ARG A 31 10.35 5.44 -2.71
N VAL A 32 10.90 4.28 -3.06
CA VAL A 32 10.17 3.02 -2.94
C VAL A 32 10.89 2.10 -1.98
N LEU A 33 10.13 1.59 -1.03
CA LEU A 33 10.57 0.53 -0.13
C LEU A 33 9.76 -0.71 -0.49
N SER A 34 10.39 -1.87 -0.61
CA SER A 34 9.64 -3.09 -0.90
C SER A 34 10.12 -4.21 -0.02
N VAL A 35 9.18 -5.00 0.45
CA VAL A 35 9.46 -6.15 1.31
C VAL A 35 8.59 -7.32 0.88
N ALA A 36 8.99 -8.53 1.28
CA ALA A 36 8.35 -9.76 0.82
C ALA A 36 7.40 -10.38 1.83
N SER A 37 7.33 -9.87 3.04
CA SER A 37 6.52 -10.48 4.09
C SER A 37 5.87 -9.43 4.98
N ALA A 38 4.82 -9.85 5.70
CA ALA A 38 4.14 -8.99 6.65
C ALA A 38 5.05 -8.62 7.81
N GLU A 39 5.88 -9.56 8.25
CA GLU A 39 6.80 -9.32 9.36
C GLU A 39 7.82 -8.24 9.03
N GLU A 40 8.37 -8.31 7.81
CA GLU A 40 9.31 -7.29 7.36
C GLU A 40 8.65 -5.93 7.26
N ALA A 41 7.40 -5.90 6.77
CA ALA A 41 6.65 -4.65 6.65
C ALA A 41 6.39 -4.03 8.02
N TYR A 42 5.95 -4.84 8.96
CA TYR A 42 5.65 -4.35 10.31
C TYR A 42 6.90 -3.79 10.97
N ALA A 43 8.03 -4.51 10.86
CA ALA A 43 9.29 -4.03 11.41
C ALA A 43 9.75 -2.72 10.76
N LEU A 44 9.57 -2.63 9.44
CA LEU A 44 9.96 -1.43 8.71
C LEU A 44 9.13 -0.23 9.14
N LEU A 45 7.83 -0.42 9.37
CA LEU A 45 6.94 0.66 9.78
C LEU A 45 7.28 1.22 11.16
N GLY A 46 8.03 0.48 11.96
CA GLY A 46 8.55 0.98 13.23
C GLY A 46 9.66 2.01 13.05
N ARG A 47 10.27 2.07 11.84
CA ARG A 47 11.39 2.97 11.57
C ARG A 47 11.06 4.00 10.49
N GLU A 48 10.15 3.67 9.60
CA GLU A 48 9.83 4.51 8.46
C GLU A 48 8.32 4.73 8.42
N GLN A 49 7.89 5.89 7.95
CA GLN A 49 6.47 6.13 7.75
C GLN A 49 6.23 6.44 6.29
N PRO A 50 5.80 5.47 5.50
CA PRO A 50 5.52 5.72 4.09
C PRO A 50 4.27 6.56 3.92
N ASP A 51 4.16 7.19 2.76
CA ASP A 51 3.01 8.02 2.43
C ASP A 51 1.87 7.21 1.82
N ALA A 52 2.18 6.05 1.25
CA ALA A 52 1.18 5.13 0.73
C ALA A 52 1.72 3.70 0.80
N LEU A 53 0.82 2.74 0.99
CA LEU A 53 1.17 1.34 1.12
C LEU A 53 0.34 0.49 0.18
N LEU A 54 0.99 -0.51 -0.43
CA LEU A 54 0.33 -1.53 -1.24
C LEU A 54 0.59 -2.88 -0.56
N LEU A 55 -0.46 -3.56 -0.13
CA LEU A 55 -0.35 -4.81 0.61
C LEU A 55 -0.99 -5.95 -0.17
N ASP A 56 -0.21 -6.97 -0.50
CA ASP A 56 -0.74 -8.20 -1.07
C ASP A 56 -1.47 -8.98 0.03
N ILE A 57 -2.64 -9.53 -0.28
CA ILE A 57 -3.37 -10.36 0.66
C ILE A 57 -2.61 -11.67 0.91
N HIS A 58 -2.02 -12.24 -0.13
CA HIS A 58 -1.30 -13.51 -0.02
C HIS A 58 0.15 -13.31 0.33
N LEU A 59 0.44 -13.26 1.61
CA LEU A 59 1.80 -13.16 2.09
C LEU A 59 2.14 -14.43 2.87
N PRO A 60 3.42 -14.81 2.92
CA PRO A 60 3.80 -15.97 3.73
C PRO A 60 3.57 -15.67 5.20
N THR A 61 3.17 -16.67 5.96
CA THR A 61 2.96 -16.69 7.40
C THR A 61 1.83 -15.81 7.94
N MET A 62 1.68 -14.59 7.46
CA MET A 62 0.60 -13.71 7.91
C MET A 62 -0.06 -13.09 6.69
N SER A 63 -1.39 -13.11 6.63
CA SER A 63 -2.10 -12.54 5.48
C SER A 63 -2.01 -11.01 5.48
N GLY A 64 -2.17 -10.43 4.29
CA GLY A 64 -2.21 -8.98 4.18
C GLY A 64 -3.37 -8.35 4.91
N LEU A 65 -4.49 -9.08 5.06
CA LEU A 65 -5.63 -8.58 5.83
C LEU A 65 -5.30 -8.48 7.31
N SER A 66 -4.61 -9.47 7.85
CA SER A 66 -4.15 -9.43 9.23
C SER A 66 -3.13 -8.31 9.44
N LEU A 67 -2.23 -8.15 8.48
CA LEU A 67 -1.27 -7.05 8.52
C LEU A 67 -1.98 -5.70 8.50
N TYR A 68 -3.00 -5.56 7.67
CA TYR A 68 -3.76 -4.31 7.61
C TYR A 68 -4.36 -3.97 8.97
N LEU A 69 -4.95 -4.95 9.65
CA LEU A 69 -5.54 -4.72 10.96
C LEU A 69 -4.49 -4.32 11.99
N ALA A 70 -3.32 -4.96 11.93
CA ALA A 70 -2.22 -4.61 12.83
C ALA A 70 -1.73 -3.19 12.57
N ILE A 71 -1.61 -2.81 11.30
CA ILE A 71 -1.19 -1.45 10.93
C ILE A 71 -2.20 -0.43 11.42
N LYS A 72 -3.47 -0.69 11.20
CA LYS A 72 -4.55 0.22 11.60
C LYS A 72 -4.52 0.45 13.11
N ALA A 73 -4.28 -0.61 13.88
CA ALA A 73 -4.25 -0.51 15.33
C ALA A 73 -3.03 0.25 15.81
N ARG A 74 -1.87 0.02 15.20
CA ARG A 74 -0.60 0.59 15.67
C ARG A 74 -0.32 1.95 15.09
N TRP A 75 -0.70 2.19 13.83
CA TRP A 75 -0.45 3.45 13.13
C TRP A 75 -1.75 3.94 12.48
N PRO A 76 -2.72 4.41 13.29
CA PRO A 76 -4.02 4.85 12.74
C PRO A 76 -3.90 6.00 11.74
N GLU A 77 -2.81 6.75 11.79
CA GLU A 77 -2.58 7.84 10.85
C GLU A 77 -2.39 7.36 9.42
N LEU A 78 -2.11 6.05 9.22
CA LEU A 78 -1.97 5.48 7.87
C LEU A 78 -3.31 5.09 7.26
N GLN A 79 -4.40 5.23 7.99
CA GLN A 79 -5.72 4.91 7.46
C GLN A 79 -6.01 5.80 6.26
N GLY A 80 -6.54 5.20 5.19
CA GLY A 80 -6.79 5.92 3.95
C GLY A 80 -5.59 5.94 3.01
N ARG A 81 -4.44 5.45 3.47
CA ARG A 81 -3.22 5.43 2.66
C ARG A 81 -2.79 4.03 2.28
N VAL A 82 -3.67 3.06 2.49
CA VAL A 82 -3.35 1.65 2.24
C VAL A 82 -4.30 1.08 1.20
N ALA A 83 -3.75 0.40 0.20
CA ALA A 83 -4.55 -0.40 -0.73
C ALA A 83 -4.15 -1.85 -0.57
N ILE A 84 -5.13 -2.74 -0.55
CA ILE A 84 -4.85 -4.17 -0.56
C ILE A 84 -4.95 -4.68 -2.00
N MET A 85 -4.13 -5.67 -2.32
CA MET A 85 -4.08 -6.28 -3.64
C MET A 85 -4.53 -7.72 -3.53
N THR A 86 -5.42 -8.16 -4.43
CA THR A 86 -5.98 -9.50 -4.36
C THR A 86 -6.19 -10.09 -5.74
N GLY A 87 -6.11 -11.41 -5.84
CA GLY A 87 -6.52 -12.12 -7.04
C GLY A 87 -8.02 -12.38 -7.06
N ASP A 88 -8.52 -12.82 -8.19
CA ASP A 88 -9.96 -13.02 -8.37
C ASP A 88 -10.53 -14.10 -7.45
N ALA A 89 -9.74 -15.09 -7.08
CA ALA A 89 -10.23 -16.22 -6.32
C ALA A 89 -10.70 -15.88 -4.90
N GLU A 90 -10.33 -14.70 -4.39
CA GLU A 90 -10.67 -14.31 -3.03
C GLU A 90 -11.67 -13.17 -2.95
N ALA A 91 -12.25 -12.81 -4.08
CA ALA A 91 -13.07 -11.60 -4.15
C ALA A 91 -14.25 -11.60 -3.17
N GLU A 92 -14.89 -12.76 -2.94
CA GLU A 92 -16.05 -12.83 -2.04
C GLU A 92 -15.65 -12.64 -0.58
N GLU A 93 -14.60 -13.32 -0.14
CA GLU A 93 -14.13 -13.18 1.24
C GLU A 93 -13.64 -11.77 1.50
N VAL A 94 -12.93 -11.21 0.54
CA VAL A 94 -12.42 -9.86 0.65
C VAL A 94 -13.57 -8.85 0.67
N GLY A 95 -14.61 -9.09 -0.14
CA GLY A 95 -15.76 -8.20 -0.15
C GLY A 95 -16.41 -8.08 1.22
N ALA A 96 -16.63 -9.21 1.90
CA ALA A 96 -17.21 -9.22 3.22
C ALA A 96 -16.30 -8.51 4.24
N TRP A 97 -14.98 -8.73 4.11
CA TRP A 97 -14.01 -8.08 4.99
C TRP A 97 -14.01 -6.58 4.77
N LEU A 98 -14.08 -6.13 3.51
CA LEU A 98 -14.07 -4.71 3.17
C LEU A 98 -15.29 -3.96 3.70
N GLU A 99 -16.41 -4.63 3.84
CA GLU A 99 -17.60 -4.01 4.42
C GLU A 99 -17.34 -3.58 5.86
N ARG A 100 -16.53 -4.35 6.57
CA ARG A 100 -16.18 -4.06 7.96
C ARG A 100 -14.91 -3.22 8.08
N ASN A 101 -14.07 -3.24 7.05
CA ASN A 101 -12.77 -2.55 7.08
C ASN A 101 -12.56 -1.83 5.74
N PRO A 102 -13.25 -0.72 5.50
CA PRO A 102 -13.15 -0.04 4.21
C PRO A 102 -11.72 0.43 3.92
N CYS A 103 -11.22 0.06 2.76
CA CYS A 103 -9.93 0.53 2.26
C CYS A 103 -9.89 0.30 0.76
N ALA A 104 -8.89 0.86 0.10
CA ALA A 104 -8.75 0.71 -1.35
C ALA A 104 -8.42 -0.74 -1.71
N LEU A 105 -8.96 -1.19 -2.83
CA LEU A 105 -8.75 -2.53 -3.33
C LEU A 105 -8.24 -2.45 -4.76
N ILE A 106 -7.17 -3.18 -5.03
CA ILE A 106 -6.62 -3.31 -6.39
C ILE A 106 -6.63 -4.79 -6.74
N ARG A 107 -7.32 -5.15 -7.81
CA ARG A 107 -7.43 -6.54 -8.22
C ARG A 107 -6.30 -6.92 -9.15
N LYS A 108 -5.69 -8.08 -8.90
CA LYS A 108 -4.68 -8.65 -9.79
C LYS A 108 -5.35 -9.55 -10.81
N PRO A 109 -4.93 -9.54 -12.07
CA PRO A 109 -3.90 -8.68 -12.64
C PRO A 109 -4.42 -7.25 -12.80
N PHE A 110 -3.53 -6.28 -12.66
CA PHE A 110 -3.90 -4.88 -12.77
C PHE A 110 -3.04 -4.17 -13.81
N ASP A 111 -3.55 -3.04 -14.30
CA ASP A 111 -2.74 -2.12 -15.10
C ASP A 111 -1.94 -1.25 -14.15
N LEU A 112 -0.69 -0.95 -14.52
CA LEU A 112 0.12 -0.04 -13.70
C LEU A 112 -0.58 1.29 -13.49
N ALA A 113 -1.36 1.74 -14.48
CA ALA A 113 -2.09 3.00 -14.36
C ALA A 113 -3.05 3.01 -13.18
N GLN A 114 -3.69 1.88 -12.87
CA GLN A 114 -4.58 1.80 -11.72
C GLN A 114 -3.85 2.07 -10.42
N VAL A 115 -2.66 1.48 -10.28
CA VAL A 115 -1.86 1.61 -9.07
C VAL A 115 -1.29 3.01 -8.96
N THR A 116 -0.70 3.52 -10.02
CA THR A 116 -0.08 4.85 -9.99
C THR A 116 -1.13 5.95 -9.81
N THR A 117 -2.33 5.76 -10.39
CA THR A 117 -3.42 6.72 -10.22
C THR A 117 -3.89 6.75 -8.77
N TRP A 118 -4.03 5.56 -8.16
CA TRP A 118 -4.43 5.51 -6.76
C TRP A 118 -3.41 6.20 -5.86
N VAL A 119 -2.12 5.90 -6.05
CA VAL A 119 -1.06 6.53 -5.26
C VAL A 119 -1.11 8.04 -5.43
N ALA A 120 -1.21 8.51 -6.67
CA ALA A 120 -1.26 9.96 -6.92
C ALA A 120 -2.45 10.61 -6.24
N SER A 121 -3.60 9.94 -6.22
CA SER A 121 -4.79 10.49 -5.58
C SER A 121 -4.62 10.60 -4.06
N VAL A 122 -4.02 9.61 -3.43
CA VAL A 122 -3.75 9.63 -2.01
C VAL A 122 -2.81 10.77 -1.65
N LEU A 123 -1.74 10.93 -2.42
CA LEU A 123 -0.75 11.95 -2.13
C LEU A 123 -1.28 13.37 -2.42
N ARG A 124 -2.15 13.50 -3.42
CA ARG A 124 -2.77 14.79 -3.72
C ARG A 124 -3.72 15.20 -2.60
N TRP A 125 -4.55 14.26 -2.14
CA TRP A 125 -5.46 14.53 -1.04
C TRP A 125 -4.70 14.97 0.21
N GLN A 126 -3.61 14.27 0.52
CA GLN A 126 -2.76 14.59 1.65
C GLN A 126 -2.19 16.00 1.55
N ARG A 127 -1.72 16.38 0.34
CA ARG A 127 -1.19 17.71 0.10
C ARG A 127 -2.24 18.77 0.34
N GLU A 128 -3.46 18.56 -0.14
CA GLU A 128 -4.55 19.50 0.03
C GLU A 128 -4.89 19.69 1.49
N GLN A 129 -4.92 18.61 2.26
CA GLN A 129 -5.17 18.69 3.68
C GLN A 129 -4.10 19.51 4.40
N LEU A 130 -2.84 19.27 4.07
CA LEU A 130 -1.75 20.01 4.68
C LEU A 130 -1.74 21.47 4.21
N GLY A 131 -2.10 21.73 2.97
CA GLY A 131 -2.14 23.07 2.43
C GLY A 131 -3.22 23.92 3.04
N ASN A 132 -4.29 23.32 3.53
CA ASN A 132 -5.41 24.03 4.12
C ASN A 132 -5.27 24.15 5.64
N GLY A 133 -4.32 23.47 6.20
CA GLY A 133 -4.09 23.51 7.62
C GLY A 133 -3.24 24.65 8.00
#